data_02fbf1885919c5fbff998047615da57f
#
_entry.id   02fbf1885919c5fbff998047615da57f
#
_cell.length_a   1.000
_cell.length_b   1.000
_cell.length_c   1.000
_cell.angle_alpha   90.00
_cell.angle_beta   90.00
_cell.angle_gamma   90.00
#
_symmetry.space_group_name_H-M   'P 1'
#
loop_
_entity.id
_entity.type
_entity.pdbx_description
1 polymer ?
#
loop_
_entity_poly.entity_id
_entity_poly.type
_entity_poly.pdbx_seq_one_letter_code
_entity_poly.pdbx_strand_id
1 'polypeptide(L)'
;KEESKSGVLGYLPDPVNKKKTSNLGSTEIISSLSPQKGNKKASLLPAGTPSERYKHAFQYLRKRDYKKAEAALLEFINAHGDDPLAANANYWLGKTFYTRGLYDKAAEIFITGYEKYSTSPKTADSLLGLGFSLVRLKRPEDACLAFGQLLNEFPQLASSTKKKAVTVTKKLPPNPFIHEILELVSKQRTVNKKIEILKEYRNDALTAILIWNFDD
;
A
#
# COMPACT_ATOMS: atom_id res chain seq x y z
N LYS A 1 17.53 -5.17 23.90
CA LYS A 1 17.97 -4.62 22.61
C LYS A 1 16.85 -4.91 21.63
N GLU A 2 15.93 -3.96 21.51
CA GLU A 2 14.88 -4.00 20.52
C GLU A 2 15.48 -3.52 19.18
N GLU A 3 15.57 -4.42 18.21
CA GLU A 3 15.85 -4.04 16.83
C GLU A 3 14.56 -3.46 16.23
N SER A 4 14.56 -2.15 16.07
CA SER A 4 13.57 -1.39 15.33
C SER A 4 13.50 -1.96 13.90
N LYS A 5 12.40 -2.62 13.56
CA LYS A 5 12.05 -2.94 12.17
C LYS A 5 11.66 -1.63 11.47
N SER A 6 12.65 -0.92 10.95
CA SER A 6 12.46 0.17 10.02
C SER A 6 11.89 -0.43 8.72
N GLY A 7 10.59 -0.29 8.51
CA GLY A 7 9.94 -0.75 7.29
C GLY A 7 10.45 0.03 6.09
N VAL A 8 10.60 -0.65 4.96
CA VAL A 8 11.08 -0.09 3.67
C VAL A 8 10.29 1.15 3.21
N LEU A 9 9.06 1.32 3.67
CA LEU A 9 8.25 2.52 3.38
C LEU A 9 8.78 3.82 4.03
N GLY A 10 9.66 3.75 5.03
CA GLY A 10 10.37 4.93 5.56
C GLY A 10 11.39 5.52 4.57
N TYR A 11 11.66 4.84 3.47
CA TYR A 11 12.59 5.24 2.42
C TYR A 11 11.92 5.78 1.15
N LEU A 12 10.59 5.91 1.12
CA LEU A 12 9.94 6.60 0.00
C LEU A 12 10.31 8.10 0.05
N PRO A 13 11.17 8.60 -0.85
CA PRO A 13 11.51 10.02 -0.86
C PRO A 13 10.27 10.85 -1.16
N ASP A 14 10.02 11.89 -0.38
CA ASP A 14 8.97 12.87 -0.61
C ASP A 14 9.11 13.52 -1.99
N PRO A 15 8.18 13.33 -2.92
CA PRO A 15 8.36 13.78 -4.29
C PRO A 15 7.94 15.22 -4.55
N VAL A 16 7.38 15.96 -3.62
CA VAL A 16 7.02 17.37 -3.84
C VAL A 16 6.95 18.13 -2.52
N ASN A 17 7.92 18.89 -2.26
CA ASN A 17 8.02 20.12 -1.47
C ASN A 17 9.07 20.09 -0.36
N LYS A 18 10.26 20.64 -0.66
CA LYS A 18 11.34 20.90 0.29
C LYS A 18 11.02 21.97 1.36
N LYS A 19 9.74 22.22 1.66
CA LYS A 19 9.35 23.11 2.76
C LYS A 19 8.14 22.56 3.48
N LYS A 20 8.36 22.06 4.71
CA LYS A 20 7.43 21.52 5.69
C LYS A 20 7.12 20.02 5.56
N THR A 21 8.03 19.19 6.03
CA THR A 21 7.70 17.85 6.52
C THR A 21 8.31 17.72 7.91
N SER A 22 7.54 18.05 8.89
CA SER A 22 7.72 17.57 10.26
C SER A 22 6.54 16.64 10.55
N ASN A 23 6.83 15.35 10.74
CA ASN A 23 5.98 14.34 11.39
C ASN A 23 4.50 14.30 10.98
N LEU A 24 4.17 13.75 9.81
CA LEU A 24 2.82 13.20 9.60
C LEU A 24 2.84 11.70 9.93
N GLY A 25 2.62 11.38 11.21
CA GLY A 25 2.32 10.01 11.63
C GLY A 25 0.96 9.57 11.08
N SER A 26 0.79 8.27 10.86
CA SER A 26 -0.43 7.63 10.32
C SER A 26 -1.75 8.09 10.99
N THR A 27 -1.67 8.57 12.20
CA THR A 27 -2.81 9.09 12.98
C THR A 27 -3.32 10.44 12.46
N GLU A 28 -2.45 11.28 11.87
CA GLU A 28 -2.83 12.61 11.38
C GLU A 28 -3.56 12.54 10.04
N ILE A 29 -3.25 11.54 9.21
CA ILE A 29 -3.90 11.34 7.90
C ILE A 29 -5.36 10.98 8.07
N ILE A 30 -5.66 10.04 8.98
CA ILE A 30 -7.06 9.69 9.31
C ILE A 30 -7.76 10.88 9.95
N SER A 31 -7.06 11.68 10.76
CA SER A 31 -7.60 12.90 11.36
C SER A 31 -7.89 14.00 10.35
N SER A 32 -7.06 14.14 9.30
CA SER A 32 -7.30 15.11 8.22
C SER A 32 -8.44 14.74 7.29
N LEU A 33 -8.75 13.44 7.17
CA LEU A 33 -9.90 12.92 6.44
C LEU A 33 -11.17 12.88 7.29
N SER A 34 -11.06 13.09 8.62
CA SER A 34 -12.20 13.17 9.51
C SER A 34 -13.00 14.45 9.22
N PRO A 35 -14.33 14.41 9.23
CA PRO A 35 -15.15 15.60 9.11
C PRO A 35 -14.81 16.55 10.27
N GLN A 36 -14.44 17.79 9.93
CA GLN A 36 -14.10 18.82 10.93
C GLN A 36 -15.17 18.92 12.01
N LYS A 37 -14.72 19.00 13.27
CA LYS A 37 -15.56 19.25 14.46
C LYS A 37 -16.33 20.57 14.27
N GLY A 38 -17.53 20.50 13.75
CA GLY A 38 -18.34 21.72 13.56
C GLY A 38 -19.78 21.48 13.10
N ASN A 39 -20.05 20.34 12.47
CA ASN A 39 -21.42 19.99 12.09
C ASN A 39 -21.69 18.55 12.53
N LYS A 40 -22.60 18.33 13.45
CA LYS A 40 -23.14 17.00 13.77
C LYS A 40 -23.86 16.47 12.51
N LYS A 41 -23.08 16.03 11.50
CA LYS A 41 -23.63 15.18 10.46
C LYS A 41 -24.25 13.98 11.15
N ALA A 42 -25.54 13.74 10.89
CA ALA A 42 -26.21 12.54 11.38
C ALA A 42 -25.33 11.32 11.05
N SER A 43 -25.09 10.47 12.04
CA SER A 43 -24.36 9.22 11.85
C SER A 43 -24.95 8.42 10.70
N LEU A 44 -24.11 7.94 9.79
CA LEU A 44 -24.54 7.06 8.71
C LEU A 44 -24.67 5.61 9.17
N LEU A 45 -24.08 5.30 10.33
CA LEU A 45 -24.08 3.97 10.90
C LEU A 45 -25.13 3.88 12.02
N PRO A 46 -25.92 2.80 12.05
CA PRO A 46 -26.89 2.58 13.14
C PRO A 46 -26.15 2.35 14.46
N ALA A 47 -26.89 2.52 15.56
CA ALA A 47 -26.47 1.96 16.84
C ALA A 47 -26.39 0.43 16.73
N GLY A 48 -25.39 -0.18 17.39
CA GLY A 48 -25.21 -1.63 17.35
C GLY A 48 -23.76 -2.06 17.53
N THR A 49 -23.52 -3.34 17.37
CA THR A 49 -22.20 -3.97 17.44
C THR A 49 -21.30 -3.52 16.28
N PRO A 50 -19.97 -3.60 16.43
CA PRO A 50 -19.03 -3.31 15.33
C PRO A 50 -19.37 -4.10 14.06
N SER A 51 -19.75 -5.37 14.20
CA SER A 51 -20.12 -6.22 13.05
C SER A 51 -21.35 -5.69 12.30
N GLU A 52 -22.37 -5.25 13.01
CA GLU A 52 -23.58 -4.68 12.39
C GLU A 52 -23.28 -3.35 11.69
N ARG A 53 -22.52 -2.49 12.34
CA ARG A 53 -22.07 -1.20 11.79
C ARG A 53 -21.22 -1.39 10.54
N TYR A 54 -20.26 -2.33 10.57
CA TYR A 54 -19.47 -2.67 9.40
C TYR A 54 -20.34 -3.20 8.25
N LYS A 55 -21.26 -4.13 8.53
CA LYS A 55 -22.19 -4.65 7.51
C LYS A 55 -23.02 -3.53 6.88
N HIS A 56 -23.45 -2.57 7.69
CA HIS A 56 -24.19 -1.40 7.18
C HIS A 56 -23.34 -0.52 6.27
N ALA A 57 -22.10 -0.20 6.67
CA ALA A 57 -21.16 0.53 5.81
C ALA A 57 -20.92 -0.20 4.48
N PHE A 58 -20.79 -1.52 4.54
CA PHE A 58 -20.57 -2.36 3.37
C PHE A 58 -21.76 -2.39 2.41
N GLN A 59 -23.00 -2.18 2.89
CA GLN A 59 -24.17 -2.08 2.03
C GLN A 59 -24.09 -0.91 1.04
N TYR A 60 -23.47 0.22 1.43
CA TYR A 60 -23.27 1.34 0.52
C TYR A 60 -22.32 0.97 -0.63
N LEU A 61 -21.29 0.15 -0.38
CA LEU A 61 -20.42 -0.40 -1.44
C LEU A 61 -21.22 -1.27 -2.42
N ARG A 62 -22.04 -2.17 -1.90
CA ARG A 62 -22.89 -3.04 -2.73
C ARG A 62 -23.86 -2.25 -3.61
N LYS A 63 -24.38 -1.13 -3.10
CA LYS A 63 -25.24 -0.20 -3.83
C LYS A 63 -24.47 0.76 -4.74
N ARG A 64 -23.12 0.68 -4.76
CA ARG A 64 -22.23 1.59 -5.49
C ARG A 64 -22.37 3.06 -5.07
N ASP A 65 -22.93 3.33 -3.89
CA ASP A 65 -22.97 4.67 -3.29
C ASP A 65 -21.62 4.95 -2.61
N TYR A 66 -20.60 5.21 -3.44
CA TYR A 66 -19.23 5.35 -2.97
C TYR A 66 -19.03 6.53 -2.02
N LYS A 67 -19.81 7.62 -2.17
CA LYS A 67 -19.72 8.77 -1.24
C LYS A 67 -20.19 8.41 0.16
N LYS A 68 -21.32 7.69 0.27
CA LYS A 68 -21.81 7.21 1.56
C LYS A 68 -20.94 6.09 2.10
N ALA A 69 -20.42 5.19 1.24
CA ALA A 69 -19.49 4.16 1.64
C ALA A 69 -18.23 4.75 2.27
N GLU A 70 -17.63 5.78 1.64
CA GLU A 70 -16.47 6.51 2.17
C GLU A 70 -16.76 7.05 3.58
N ALA A 71 -17.82 7.80 3.74
CA ALA A 71 -18.17 8.42 5.02
C ALA A 71 -18.50 7.37 6.10
N ALA A 72 -19.22 6.31 5.75
CA ALA A 72 -19.59 5.24 6.68
C ALA A 72 -18.38 4.39 7.10
N LEU A 73 -17.47 4.07 6.15
CA LEU A 73 -16.24 3.33 6.47
C LEU A 73 -15.28 4.16 7.33
N LEU A 74 -15.13 5.46 7.05
CA LEU A 74 -14.36 6.38 7.91
C LEU A 74 -14.96 6.46 9.31
N GLU A 75 -16.28 6.61 9.42
CA GLU A 75 -16.96 6.62 10.71
C GLU A 75 -16.71 5.32 11.48
N PHE A 76 -16.77 4.17 10.79
CA PHE A 76 -16.48 2.87 11.41
C PHE A 76 -15.04 2.78 11.92
N ILE A 77 -14.05 3.14 11.10
CA ILE A 77 -12.62 3.09 11.45
C ILE A 77 -12.32 4.02 12.64
N ASN A 78 -12.92 5.21 12.66
CA ASN A 78 -12.73 6.17 13.76
C ASN A 78 -13.34 5.68 15.08
N ALA A 79 -14.46 4.97 15.01
CA ALA A 79 -15.13 4.45 16.22
C ALA A 79 -14.59 3.08 16.67
N HIS A 80 -14.04 2.29 15.78
CA HIS A 80 -13.66 0.89 16.00
C HIS A 80 -12.30 0.56 15.37
N GLY A 81 -11.33 1.47 15.48
CA GLY A 81 -10.02 1.32 14.83
C GLY A 81 -9.18 0.13 15.29
N ASP A 82 -9.49 -0.43 16.44
CA ASP A 82 -8.81 -1.59 17.01
C ASP A 82 -9.62 -2.90 16.87
N ASP A 83 -10.83 -2.81 16.28
CA ASP A 83 -11.64 -3.99 15.99
C ASP A 83 -11.02 -4.80 14.83
N PRO A 84 -11.09 -6.14 14.87
CA PRO A 84 -10.58 -6.98 13.77
C PRO A 84 -11.14 -6.63 12.38
N LEU A 85 -12.33 -6.03 12.30
CA LEU A 85 -12.93 -5.57 11.06
C LEU A 85 -12.36 -4.24 10.54
N ALA A 86 -11.59 -3.51 11.37
CA ALA A 86 -11.02 -2.22 10.98
C ALA A 86 -10.06 -2.33 9.79
N ALA A 87 -9.26 -3.39 9.73
CA ALA A 87 -8.40 -3.68 8.59
C ALA A 87 -9.20 -3.89 7.29
N ASN A 88 -10.32 -4.63 7.38
CA ASN A 88 -11.23 -4.81 6.25
C ASN A 88 -11.87 -3.49 5.83
N ALA A 89 -12.32 -2.68 6.80
CA ALA A 89 -12.92 -1.38 6.53
C ALA A 89 -11.93 -0.43 5.86
N ASN A 90 -10.68 -0.40 6.34
CA ASN A 90 -9.59 0.39 5.75
C ASN A 90 -9.31 -0.04 4.30
N TYR A 91 -9.17 -1.33 4.05
CA TYR A 91 -8.97 -1.84 2.69
C TYR A 91 -10.12 -1.41 1.75
N TRP A 92 -11.36 -1.56 2.17
CA TRP A 92 -12.51 -1.17 1.34
C TRP A 92 -12.63 0.34 1.16
N LEU A 93 -12.20 1.13 2.14
CA LEU A 93 -12.09 2.59 2.02
C LEU A 93 -11.07 2.96 0.93
N GLY A 94 -9.87 2.37 0.97
CA GLY A 94 -8.86 2.54 -0.09
C GLY A 94 -9.39 2.15 -1.47
N LYS A 95 -10.09 1.00 -1.56
CA LYS A 95 -10.76 0.57 -2.80
C LYS A 95 -11.83 1.55 -3.28
N THR A 96 -12.54 2.18 -2.36
CA THR A 96 -13.57 3.19 -2.67
C THR A 96 -12.93 4.43 -3.29
N PHE A 97 -11.88 4.95 -2.68
CA PHE A 97 -11.11 6.07 -3.25
C PHE A 97 -10.53 5.74 -4.62
N TYR A 98 -9.92 4.56 -4.75
CA TYR A 98 -9.35 4.09 -6.02
C TYR A 98 -10.42 4.05 -7.13
N THR A 99 -11.60 3.48 -6.85
CA THR A 99 -12.70 3.36 -7.81
C THR A 99 -13.24 4.72 -8.24
N ARG A 100 -13.16 5.72 -7.34
CA ARG A 100 -13.53 7.11 -7.63
C ARG A 100 -12.45 7.91 -8.35
N GLY A 101 -11.29 7.33 -8.62
CA GLY A 101 -10.15 8.00 -9.25
C GLY A 101 -9.35 8.90 -8.30
N LEU A 102 -9.61 8.84 -7.00
CA LEU A 102 -8.92 9.61 -5.96
C LEU A 102 -7.68 8.81 -5.49
N TYR A 103 -6.71 8.68 -6.40
CA TYR A 103 -5.59 7.75 -6.23
C TYR A 103 -4.63 8.16 -5.11
N ASP A 104 -4.44 9.47 -4.87
CA ASP A 104 -3.65 9.97 -3.74
C ASP A 104 -4.23 9.48 -2.41
N LYS A 105 -5.53 9.73 -2.18
CA LYS A 105 -6.23 9.26 -0.99
C LYS A 105 -6.25 7.73 -0.88
N ALA A 106 -6.37 7.04 -2.01
CA ALA A 106 -6.32 5.58 -2.01
C ALA A 106 -4.95 5.08 -1.54
N ALA A 107 -3.86 5.68 -2.03
CA ALA A 107 -2.51 5.34 -1.62
C ALA A 107 -2.28 5.59 -0.11
N GLU A 108 -2.70 6.74 0.41
CA GLU A 108 -2.63 7.08 1.83
C GLU A 108 -3.36 6.04 2.71
N ILE A 109 -4.58 5.68 2.33
CA ILE A 109 -5.36 4.69 3.08
C ILE A 109 -4.74 3.29 2.99
N PHE A 110 -4.18 2.91 1.84
CA PHE A 110 -3.51 1.63 1.70
C PHE A 110 -2.19 1.56 2.49
N ILE A 111 -1.41 2.65 2.56
CA ILE A 111 -0.24 2.75 3.45
C ILE A 111 -0.67 2.56 4.90
N THR A 112 -1.69 3.31 5.37
CA THR A 112 -2.24 3.14 6.72
C THR A 112 -2.69 1.70 6.98
N GLY A 113 -3.30 1.06 5.99
CA GLY A 113 -3.74 -0.35 6.08
C GLY A 113 -2.57 -1.31 6.25
N TYR A 114 -1.48 -1.06 5.54
CA TYR A 114 -0.26 -1.86 5.64
C TYR A 114 0.44 -1.67 7.00
N GLU A 115 0.61 -0.43 7.44
CA GLU A 115 1.37 -0.11 8.67
C GLU A 115 0.58 -0.46 9.93
N LYS A 116 -0.65 0.05 10.04
CA LYS A 116 -1.46 -0.10 11.25
C LYS A 116 -1.99 -1.53 11.44
N TYR A 117 -2.31 -2.21 10.37
CA TYR A 117 -2.93 -3.54 10.40
C TYR A 117 -2.02 -4.64 9.85
N SER A 118 -0.73 -4.58 10.16
CA SER A 118 0.33 -5.44 9.61
C SER A 118 0.11 -6.94 9.80
N THR A 119 -0.64 -7.35 10.82
CA THR A 119 -0.99 -8.75 11.09
C THR A 119 -2.28 -9.22 10.43
N SER A 120 -2.98 -8.32 9.73
CA SER A 120 -4.26 -8.64 9.10
C SER A 120 -4.08 -9.42 7.78
N PRO A 121 -5.01 -10.32 7.44
CA PRO A 121 -5.05 -10.92 6.10
C PRO A 121 -5.20 -9.89 4.98
N LYS A 122 -5.62 -8.64 5.29
CA LYS A 122 -5.79 -7.55 4.32
C LYS A 122 -4.52 -6.75 4.04
N THR A 123 -3.43 -7.00 4.78
CA THR A 123 -2.17 -6.27 4.61
C THR A 123 -1.58 -6.43 3.21
N ALA A 124 -1.54 -7.67 2.70
CA ALA A 124 -1.09 -7.93 1.33
C ALA A 124 -1.99 -7.28 0.27
N ASP A 125 -3.32 -7.31 0.48
CA ASP A 125 -4.27 -6.63 -0.41
C ASP A 125 -4.07 -5.11 -0.40
N SER A 126 -3.68 -4.53 0.76
CA SER A 126 -3.36 -3.10 0.89
C SER A 126 -2.09 -2.74 0.13
N LEU A 127 -1.01 -3.51 0.26
CA LEU A 127 0.21 -3.30 -0.54
C LEU A 127 -0.07 -3.40 -2.04
N LEU A 128 -0.87 -4.37 -2.47
CA LEU A 128 -1.28 -4.47 -3.87
C LEU A 128 -2.07 -3.24 -4.32
N GLY A 129 -3.01 -2.78 -3.50
CA GLY A 129 -3.80 -1.57 -3.74
C GLY A 129 -2.95 -0.30 -3.81
N LEU A 130 -1.94 -0.19 -2.93
CA LEU A 130 -0.95 0.88 -2.94
C LEU A 130 -0.19 0.90 -4.26
N GLY A 131 0.39 -0.23 -4.67
CA GLY A 131 1.12 -0.34 -5.94
C GLY A 131 0.27 0.11 -7.12
N PHE A 132 -0.98 -0.35 -7.22
CA PHE A 132 -1.88 0.10 -8.29
C PHE A 132 -2.21 1.59 -8.21
N SER A 133 -2.37 2.16 -7.02
CA SER A 133 -2.64 3.59 -6.84
C SER A 133 -1.44 4.42 -7.33
N LEU A 134 -0.22 4.01 -6.98
CA LEU A 134 1.02 4.66 -7.41
C LEU A 134 1.21 4.60 -8.94
N VAL A 135 0.87 3.47 -9.58
CA VAL A 135 0.84 3.38 -11.06
C VAL A 135 -0.09 4.43 -11.67
N ARG A 136 -1.28 4.61 -11.10
CA ARG A 136 -2.26 5.60 -11.57
C ARG A 136 -1.80 7.04 -11.34
N LEU A 137 -0.99 7.26 -10.30
CA LEU A 137 -0.36 8.54 -9.98
C LEU A 137 0.88 8.84 -10.84
N LYS A 138 1.24 7.94 -11.76
CA LYS A 138 2.46 8.05 -12.57
C LYS A 138 3.74 8.10 -11.71
N ARG A 139 3.77 7.30 -10.65
CA ARG A 139 4.91 7.09 -9.74
C ARG A 139 5.43 5.67 -9.89
N PRO A 140 6.09 5.34 -11.02
CA PRO A 140 6.47 3.96 -11.34
C PRO A 140 7.50 3.38 -10.37
N GLU A 141 8.46 4.17 -9.90
CA GLU A 141 9.49 3.74 -8.95
C GLU A 141 8.86 3.28 -7.64
N ASP A 142 7.97 4.10 -7.07
CA ASP A 142 7.28 3.79 -5.83
C ASP A 142 6.34 2.59 -5.99
N ALA A 143 5.70 2.47 -7.16
CA ALA A 143 4.86 1.32 -7.46
C ALA A 143 5.68 0.02 -7.50
N CYS A 144 6.88 0.06 -8.08
CA CYS A 144 7.81 -1.07 -8.09
C CYS A 144 8.23 -1.45 -6.67
N LEU A 145 8.54 -0.47 -5.81
CA LEU A 145 8.85 -0.72 -4.40
C LEU A 145 7.69 -1.41 -3.67
N ALA A 146 6.47 -0.90 -3.84
CA ALA A 146 5.29 -1.50 -3.20
C ALA A 146 5.00 -2.93 -3.68
N PHE A 147 5.14 -3.21 -4.98
CA PHE A 147 4.96 -4.57 -5.50
C PHE A 147 6.09 -5.50 -5.09
N GLY A 148 7.33 -5.03 -5.05
CA GLY A 148 8.47 -5.81 -4.58
C GLY A 148 8.33 -6.18 -3.11
N GLN A 149 7.93 -5.23 -2.26
CA GLN A 149 7.66 -5.49 -0.86
C GLN A 149 6.54 -6.52 -0.67
N LEU A 150 5.46 -6.41 -1.47
CA LEU A 150 4.38 -7.39 -1.49
C LEU A 150 4.90 -8.81 -1.78
N LEU A 151 5.74 -8.96 -2.79
CA LEU A 151 6.26 -10.27 -3.19
C LEU A 151 7.25 -10.86 -2.17
N ASN A 152 8.04 -10.00 -1.54
CA ASN A 152 9.03 -10.39 -0.55
C ASN A 152 8.38 -10.76 0.81
N GLU A 153 7.45 -9.96 1.31
CA GLU A 153 6.84 -10.18 2.62
C GLU A 153 5.74 -11.24 2.60
N PHE A 154 5.11 -11.45 1.45
CA PHE A 154 3.99 -12.39 1.30
C PHE A 154 4.25 -13.48 0.26
N PRO A 155 5.25 -14.36 0.47
CA PRO A 155 5.61 -15.40 -0.49
C PRO A 155 4.48 -16.45 -0.71
N GLN A 156 3.49 -16.51 0.20
CA GLN A 156 2.35 -17.44 0.11
C GLN A 156 1.14 -16.87 -0.64
N LEU A 157 1.29 -15.70 -1.28
CA LEU A 157 0.20 -15.12 -2.06
C LEU A 157 -0.26 -16.06 -3.19
N ALA A 158 -1.56 -15.98 -3.48
CA ALA A 158 -2.12 -16.67 -4.63
C ALA A 158 -1.38 -16.29 -5.93
N SER A 159 -1.09 -17.28 -6.77
CA SER A 159 -0.37 -17.09 -8.03
C SER A 159 -0.98 -15.99 -8.91
N SER A 160 -2.32 -15.85 -8.90
CA SER A 160 -3.02 -14.79 -9.62
C SER A 160 -2.66 -13.38 -9.13
N THR A 161 -2.45 -13.20 -7.82
CA THR A 161 -2.05 -11.92 -7.22
C THR A 161 -0.60 -11.61 -7.54
N LYS A 162 0.30 -12.58 -7.40
CA LYS A 162 1.70 -12.46 -7.81
C LYS A 162 1.80 -12.08 -9.28
N LYS A 163 1.11 -12.81 -10.16
CA LYS A 163 1.10 -12.54 -11.60
C LYS A 163 0.62 -11.12 -11.92
N LYS A 164 -0.38 -10.59 -11.21
CA LYS A 164 -0.83 -9.19 -11.40
C LYS A 164 0.29 -8.20 -11.06
N ALA A 165 0.92 -8.33 -9.89
CA ALA A 165 2.01 -7.47 -9.47
C ALA A 165 3.15 -7.49 -10.49
N VAL A 166 3.68 -8.66 -10.82
CA VAL A 166 4.77 -8.85 -11.79
C VAL A 166 4.42 -8.32 -13.17
N THR A 167 3.20 -8.59 -13.68
CA THR A 167 2.80 -8.13 -15.02
C THR A 167 2.75 -6.61 -15.09
N VAL A 168 2.33 -5.95 -14.03
CA VAL A 168 2.30 -4.48 -14.00
C VAL A 168 3.71 -3.92 -13.89
N THR A 169 4.55 -4.48 -13.00
CA THR A 169 5.94 -4.06 -12.84
C THR A 169 6.73 -4.14 -14.16
N LYS A 170 6.55 -5.24 -14.92
CA LYS A 170 7.20 -5.39 -16.25
C LYS A 170 6.78 -4.34 -17.28
N LYS A 171 5.65 -3.67 -17.09
CA LYS A 171 5.14 -2.62 -17.99
C LYS A 171 5.52 -1.21 -17.55
N LEU A 172 6.06 -1.07 -16.35
CA LEU A 172 6.52 0.23 -15.85
C LEU A 172 7.85 0.60 -16.52
N PRO A 173 8.14 1.89 -16.70
CA PRO A 173 9.45 2.31 -17.18
C PRO A 173 10.53 1.78 -16.25
N PRO A 174 11.67 1.33 -16.79
CA PRO A 174 12.77 0.84 -15.99
C PRO A 174 13.26 1.97 -15.06
N ASN A 175 13.48 1.62 -13.79
CA ASN A 175 14.11 2.53 -12.85
C ASN A 175 15.55 2.79 -13.33
N PRO A 176 16.01 4.05 -13.44
CA PRO A 176 17.37 4.37 -13.86
C PRO A 176 18.43 3.68 -13.00
N PHE A 177 18.19 3.50 -11.69
CA PHE A 177 19.07 2.74 -10.80
C PHE A 177 19.23 1.28 -11.21
N ILE A 178 18.16 0.65 -11.72
CA ILE A 178 18.23 -0.75 -12.18
C ILE A 178 19.05 -0.87 -13.45
N HIS A 179 18.94 0.10 -14.34
CA HIS A 179 19.78 0.12 -15.53
C HIS A 179 21.25 0.14 -15.15
N GLU A 180 21.63 0.93 -14.14
CA GLU A 180 22.99 0.99 -13.60
C GLU A 180 23.42 -0.34 -12.98
N ILE A 181 22.56 -0.97 -12.16
CA ILE A 181 22.82 -2.29 -11.56
C ILE A 181 22.96 -3.35 -12.64
N LEU A 182 22.05 -3.38 -13.61
CA LEU A 182 22.12 -4.33 -14.73
C LEU A 182 23.38 -4.14 -15.57
N GLU A 183 23.84 -2.91 -15.76
CA GLU A 183 25.08 -2.60 -16.45
C GLU A 183 26.29 -3.10 -15.63
N LEU A 184 26.29 -2.88 -14.31
CA LEU A 184 27.32 -3.41 -13.40
C LEU A 184 27.36 -4.94 -13.44
N VAL A 185 26.19 -5.59 -13.36
CA VAL A 185 26.06 -7.06 -13.42
C VAL A 185 26.51 -7.58 -14.78
N SER A 186 26.17 -6.90 -15.88
CA SER A 186 26.54 -7.32 -17.23
C SER A 186 28.05 -7.28 -17.49
N LYS A 187 28.75 -6.34 -16.84
CA LYS A 187 30.21 -6.20 -16.93
C LYS A 187 30.97 -7.30 -16.17
N GLN A 188 30.29 -8.07 -15.31
CA GLN A 188 30.94 -9.13 -14.54
C GLN A 188 31.05 -10.43 -15.33
N ARG A 189 32.29 -11.00 -15.36
CA ARG A 189 32.57 -12.24 -16.11
C ARG A 189 32.18 -13.53 -15.37
N THR A 190 32.01 -13.47 -14.05
CA THR A 190 31.71 -14.65 -13.24
C THR A 190 30.34 -14.57 -12.58
N VAL A 191 29.64 -15.72 -12.54
CA VAL A 191 28.34 -15.86 -11.91
C VAL A 191 28.38 -15.44 -10.42
N ASN A 192 29.41 -15.82 -9.70
CA ASN A 192 29.55 -15.49 -8.27
C ASN A 192 29.60 -13.99 -8.01
N LYS A 193 30.34 -13.21 -8.84
CA LYS A 193 30.34 -11.74 -8.72
C LYS A 193 28.99 -11.10 -9.07
N LYS A 194 28.28 -11.66 -10.04
CA LYS A 194 26.91 -11.23 -10.37
C LYS A 194 25.97 -11.43 -9.19
N ILE A 195 26.06 -12.59 -8.54
CA ILE A 195 25.27 -12.92 -7.35
C ILE A 195 25.63 -12.00 -6.16
N GLU A 196 26.90 -11.65 -5.95
CA GLU A 196 27.30 -10.73 -4.90
C GLU A 196 26.72 -9.33 -5.09
N ILE A 197 26.80 -8.78 -6.30
CA ILE A 197 26.17 -7.49 -6.62
C ILE A 197 24.67 -7.54 -6.40
N LEU A 198 24.00 -8.58 -6.88
CA LEU A 198 22.57 -8.73 -6.67
C LEU A 198 22.19 -8.90 -5.19
N LYS A 199 23.06 -9.49 -4.37
CA LYS A 199 22.87 -9.60 -2.92
C LYS A 199 23.04 -8.26 -2.19
N GLU A 200 23.97 -7.43 -2.65
CA GLU A 200 24.19 -6.10 -2.10
C GLU A 200 22.95 -5.20 -2.29
N TYR A 201 22.31 -5.32 -3.43
CA TYR A 201 21.07 -4.61 -3.76
C TYR A 201 19.80 -5.40 -3.41
N ARG A 202 19.91 -6.51 -2.68
CA ARG A 202 18.83 -7.45 -2.33
C ARG A 202 17.66 -6.79 -1.59
N ASN A 203 17.86 -5.66 -0.93
CA ASN A 203 16.84 -4.92 -0.23
C ASN A 203 16.03 -4.01 -1.16
N ASP A 204 16.47 -3.82 -2.41
CA ASP A 204 15.67 -3.14 -3.42
C ASP A 204 14.65 -4.11 -4.00
N ALA A 205 13.39 -3.72 -3.90
CA ALA A 205 12.23 -4.51 -4.35
C ALA A 205 12.35 -5.03 -5.78
N LEU A 206 13.10 -4.34 -6.62
CA LEU A 206 13.35 -4.71 -8.02
C LEU A 206 14.43 -5.76 -8.18
N THR A 207 15.39 -5.82 -7.27
CA THR A 207 16.40 -6.86 -7.26
C THR A 207 15.78 -8.21 -6.88
N ALA A 208 14.78 -8.22 -6.00
CA ALA A 208 14.01 -9.43 -5.69
C ALA A 208 13.23 -9.95 -6.92
N ILE A 209 12.69 -9.05 -7.74
CA ILE A 209 11.99 -9.41 -8.98
C ILE A 209 12.97 -9.91 -10.05
N LEU A 210 14.16 -9.32 -10.13
CA LEU A 210 15.22 -9.75 -11.05
C LEU A 210 15.79 -11.11 -10.67
N ILE A 211 16.05 -11.36 -9.37
CA ILE A 211 16.53 -12.66 -8.88
C ILE A 211 15.51 -13.75 -9.20
N TRP A 212 14.22 -13.48 -9.03
CA TRP A 212 13.18 -14.47 -9.29
C TRP A 212 12.97 -14.80 -10.79
N ASN A 213 13.36 -13.91 -11.70
CA ASN A 213 13.33 -14.17 -13.15
C ASN A 213 14.61 -14.86 -13.66
N PHE A 214 15.64 -15.04 -12.82
CA PHE A 214 16.88 -15.77 -13.18
C PHE A 214 16.85 -17.23 -12.76
N ASP A 215 15.90 -17.66 -11.89
CA ASP A 215 15.74 -19.05 -11.42
C ASP A 215 14.77 -19.89 -12.28
N ASP A 216 14.21 -19.31 -13.36
CA ASP A 216 13.48 -20.00 -14.43
C ASP A 216 14.32 -20.01 -15.74
#